data_081dd05bd921bdbafe9da8b7fcf4e97a
#
_entry.id   081dd05bd921bdbafe9da8b7fcf4e97a
#
_cell.length_a   1.000
_cell.length_b   1.000
_cell.length_c   1.000
_cell.angle_alpha   90.00
_cell.angle_beta   90.00
_cell.angle_gamma   90.00
#
_symmetry.space_group_name_H-M   'P 1'
#
loop_
_entity.id
_entity.type
_entity.pdbx_description
1 polymer ?
#
loop_
_entity_poly.entity_id
_entity_poly.type
_entity_poly.pdbx_seq_one_letter_code
_entity_poly.pdbx_strand_id
1 'polypeptide(L)'
;MYEDFVRERITQLRLKKGVSEYQMSYDLGHSRGYVYNISSGKALPPLKEFFAICDYFEISPSQFFDTETSHPELIQKAIDGLSKLDESDIIMLLGIINRILKE
;
A
#
# COMPACT_ATOMS: atom_id res chain seq x y z
N MET A 1 4.22 -16.23 -8.07
CA MET A 1 2.88 -15.63 -8.05
C MET A 1 2.82 -14.41 -7.12
N TYR A 2 2.91 -14.61 -5.84
CA TYR A 2 2.88 -13.47 -4.91
C TYR A 2 4.15 -12.62 -4.96
N GLU A 3 5.27 -13.23 -5.29
CA GLU A 3 6.54 -12.53 -5.44
C GLU A 3 6.45 -11.47 -6.54
N ASP A 4 5.84 -11.81 -7.66
CA ASP A 4 5.65 -10.88 -8.77
C ASP A 4 4.72 -9.72 -8.38
N PHE A 5 3.70 -10.01 -7.58
CA PHE A 5 2.82 -8.96 -7.05
C PHE A 5 3.62 -7.92 -6.25
N VAL A 6 4.50 -8.38 -5.36
CA VAL A 6 5.34 -7.49 -4.54
C VAL A 6 6.23 -6.62 -5.43
N ARG A 7 6.89 -7.22 -6.43
CA ARG A 7 7.76 -6.49 -7.35
C ARG A 7 7.01 -5.43 -8.15
N GLU A 8 5.87 -5.81 -8.70
CA GLU A 8 5.04 -4.90 -9.48
C GLU A 8 4.49 -3.77 -8.63
N ARG A 9 4.07 -4.07 -7.41
CA ARG A 9 3.54 -3.07 -6.49
C ARG A 9 4.61 -2.03 -6.13
N ILE A 10 5.82 -2.49 -5.82
CA ILE A 10 6.95 -1.58 -5.55
C ILE A 10 7.22 -0.69 -6.77
N THR A 11 7.19 -1.27 -7.97
CA THR A 11 7.40 -0.50 -9.19
C THR A 11 6.30 0.55 -9.39
N GLN A 12 5.04 0.19 -9.19
CA GLN A 12 3.92 1.13 -9.28
C GLN A 12 4.07 2.30 -8.30
N LEU A 13 4.39 1.99 -7.06
CA LEU A 13 4.56 3.01 -6.02
C LEU A 13 5.75 3.91 -6.33
N ARG A 14 6.84 3.34 -6.82
CA ARG A 14 8.04 4.10 -7.23
C ARG A 14 7.72 5.06 -8.37
N LEU A 15 7.03 4.57 -9.39
CA LEU A 15 6.65 5.40 -10.53
C LEU A 15 5.70 6.52 -10.11
N LYS A 16 4.76 6.22 -9.23
CA LYS A 16 3.84 7.23 -8.68
C LYS A 16 4.57 8.31 -7.90
N LYS A 17 5.59 7.92 -7.12
CA LYS A 17 6.41 8.87 -6.38
C LYS A 17 7.35 9.67 -7.30
N GLY A 18 7.60 9.18 -8.50
CA GLY A 18 8.44 9.87 -9.47
C GLY A 18 9.93 9.74 -9.22
N VAL A 19 10.37 8.66 -8.59
CA VAL A 19 11.79 8.43 -8.30
C VAL A 19 12.33 7.27 -9.14
N SER A 20 13.63 7.34 -9.47
CA SER A 20 14.32 6.27 -10.16
C SER A 20 14.64 5.11 -9.21
N GLU A 21 14.97 3.96 -9.77
CA GLU A 21 15.46 2.82 -8.97
C GLU A 21 16.73 3.19 -8.22
N TYR A 22 17.60 3.94 -8.85
CA TYR A 22 18.83 4.43 -8.22
C TYR A 22 18.51 5.33 -7.03
N GLN A 23 17.64 6.32 -7.22
CA GLN A 23 17.27 7.26 -6.17
C GLN A 23 16.62 6.56 -4.98
N MET A 24 15.70 5.64 -5.26
CA MET A 24 15.04 4.87 -4.21
C MET A 24 16.05 4.03 -3.42
N SER A 25 16.98 3.36 -4.10
CA SER A 25 18.04 2.60 -3.44
C SER A 25 18.88 3.48 -2.53
N TYR A 26 19.25 4.65 -3.00
CA TYR A 26 20.01 5.65 -2.22
C TYR A 26 19.22 6.10 -0.99
N ASP A 27 17.95 6.47 -1.19
CA ASP A 27 17.10 6.97 -0.11
C ASP A 27 16.89 5.92 1.00
N LEU A 28 16.87 4.64 0.62
CA LEU A 28 16.73 3.54 1.57
C LEU A 28 18.05 3.15 2.24
N GLY A 29 19.16 3.77 1.87
CA GLY A 29 20.47 3.49 2.43
C GLY A 29 21.10 2.21 1.92
N HIS A 30 20.70 1.74 0.75
CA HIS A 30 21.21 0.53 0.13
C HIS A 30 22.14 0.82 -1.04
N SER A 31 22.77 -0.24 -1.56
CA SER A 31 23.63 -0.12 -2.73
C SER A 31 22.82 0.25 -3.97
N ARG A 32 23.54 0.77 -4.98
CA ARG A 32 22.95 1.32 -6.21
C ARG A 32 21.97 0.39 -6.89
N GLY A 33 22.24 -0.92 -6.91
CA GLY A 33 21.42 -1.92 -7.59
C GLY A 33 20.34 -2.56 -6.76
N TYR A 34 20.10 -2.10 -5.55
CA TYR A 34 19.20 -2.77 -4.62
C TYR A 34 17.78 -2.89 -5.18
N VAL A 35 17.18 -1.77 -5.61
CA VAL A 35 15.81 -1.78 -6.13
C VAL A 35 15.74 -2.51 -7.47
N TYR A 36 16.74 -2.38 -8.31
CA TYR A 36 16.80 -3.14 -9.56
C TYR A 36 16.82 -4.65 -9.31
N ASN A 37 17.56 -5.12 -8.30
CA ASN A 37 17.57 -6.54 -7.95
C ASN A 37 16.18 -7.04 -7.53
N ILE A 38 15.37 -6.19 -6.92
CA ILE A 38 13.98 -6.54 -6.61
C ILE A 38 13.16 -6.57 -7.89
N SER A 39 13.17 -5.51 -8.69
CA SER A 39 12.32 -5.39 -9.87
C SER A 39 12.67 -6.41 -10.95
N SER A 40 13.94 -6.80 -11.05
CA SER A 40 14.41 -7.77 -12.05
C SER A 40 14.15 -9.23 -11.66
N GLY A 41 13.67 -9.49 -10.46
CA GLY A 41 13.37 -10.84 -10.01
C GLY A 41 14.49 -11.55 -9.27
N LYS A 42 15.62 -10.89 -9.02
CA LYS A 42 16.77 -11.52 -8.35
C LYS A 42 16.58 -11.67 -6.85
N ALA A 43 15.82 -10.78 -6.22
CA ALA A 43 15.65 -10.77 -4.78
C ALA A 43 14.29 -10.24 -4.39
N LEU A 44 13.85 -10.58 -3.18
CA LEU A 44 12.73 -9.92 -2.50
C LEU A 44 13.27 -9.27 -1.25
N PRO A 45 12.68 -8.16 -0.79
CA PRO A 45 13.14 -7.55 0.45
C PRO A 45 12.79 -8.45 1.64
N PRO A 46 13.71 -8.63 2.60
CA PRO A 46 13.36 -9.20 3.89
C PRO A 46 12.27 -8.36 4.57
N LEU A 47 11.57 -8.94 5.53
CA LEU A 47 10.43 -8.28 6.17
C LEU A 47 10.78 -6.92 6.78
N LYS A 48 11.95 -6.82 7.42
CA LYS A 48 12.41 -5.55 7.99
C LYS A 48 12.55 -4.46 6.91
N GLU A 49 13.12 -4.83 5.77
CA GLU A 49 13.30 -3.90 4.66
C GLU A 49 11.98 -3.60 3.96
N PHE A 50 11.08 -4.57 3.91
CA PHE A 50 9.72 -4.36 3.41
C PHE A 50 9.00 -3.27 4.22
N PHE A 51 9.10 -3.30 5.54
CA PHE A 51 8.49 -2.26 6.37
C PHE A 51 9.12 -0.89 6.10
N ALA A 52 10.43 -0.84 5.90
CA ALA A 52 11.11 0.40 5.53
C ALA A 52 10.63 0.93 4.17
N ILE A 53 10.34 0.04 3.23
CA ILE A 53 9.78 0.41 1.93
C ILE A 53 8.38 1.01 2.09
N CYS A 54 7.54 0.40 2.94
CA CYS A 54 6.23 0.95 3.23
C CYS A 54 6.34 2.36 3.83
N ASP A 55 7.24 2.55 4.80
CA ASP A 55 7.48 3.86 5.39
C ASP A 55 7.96 4.87 4.35
N TYR A 56 8.83 4.44 3.46
CA TYR A 56 9.33 5.29 2.37
C TYR A 56 8.19 5.81 1.50
N PHE A 57 7.20 4.98 1.21
CA PHE A 57 6.03 5.36 0.43
C PHE A 57 4.90 5.94 1.27
N GLU A 58 5.09 6.06 2.59
CA GLU A 58 4.10 6.61 3.52
C GLU A 58 2.77 5.83 3.50
N ILE A 59 2.87 4.51 3.40
CA ILE A 59 1.71 3.61 3.42
C ILE A 59 1.90 2.53 4.49
N SER A 60 0.78 1.96 4.93
CA SER A 60 0.81 0.78 5.80
C SER A 60 1.04 -0.49 4.98
N PRO A 61 1.46 -1.60 5.61
CA PRO A 61 1.52 -2.88 4.91
C PRO A 61 0.19 -3.31 4.31
N SER A 62 -0.94 -3.05 4.96
CA SER A 62 -2.25 -3.38 4.39
C SER A 62 -2.55 -2.56 3.15
N GLN A 63 -2.18 -1.28 3.13
CA GLN A 63 -2.32 -0.43 1.95
C GLN A 63 -1.41 -0.88 0.81
N PHE A 64 -0.23 -1.40 1.14
CA PHE A 64 0.66 -1.95 0.13
C PHE A 64 -0.01 -3.07 -0.66
N PHE A 65 -0.73 -3.97 0.03
CA PHE A 65 -1.37 -5.11 -0.60
C PHE A 65 -2.76 -4.80 -1.16
N ASP A 66 -3.32 -3.63 -0.90
CA ASP A 66 -4.63 -3.21 -1.40
C ASP A 66 -4.45 -2.36 -2.65
N THR A 67 -4.57 -2.98 -3.80
CA THR A 67 -4.46 -2.30 -5.10
C THR A 67 -5.81 -2.05 -5.75
N GLU A 68 -6.89 -2.52 -5.15
CA GLU A 68 -8.23 -2.44 -5.74
C GLU A 68 -9.06 -1.29 -5.18
N THR A 69 -8.61 -0.71 -4.07
CA THR A 69 -9.34 0.38 -3.43
C THR A 69 -9.20 1.67 -4.23
N SER A 70 -10.32 2.17 -4.72
CA SER A 70 -10.41 3.53 -5.26
C SER A 70 -10.48 4.52 -4.09
N HIS A 71 -9.91 5.69 -4.25
CA HIS A 71 -9.95 6.75 -3.23
C HIS A 71 -9.41 6.30 -1.86
N PRO A 72 -8.15 5.83 -1.79
CA PRO A 72 -7.61 5.25 -0.55
C PRO A 72 -7.62 6.21 0.64
N GLU A 73 -7.45 7.52 0.40
CA GLU A 73 -7.48 8.51 1.47
C GLU A 73 -8.87 8.65 2.09
N LEU A 74 -9.92 8.63 1.26
CA LEU A 74 -11.30 8.70 1.72
C LEU A 74 -11.69 7.42 2.45
N ILE A 75 -11.28 6.28 1.94
CA ILE A 75 -11.52 4.98 2.61
C ILE A 75 -10.84 4.97 3.98
N GLN A 76 -9.61 5.44 4.08
CA GLN A 76 -8.92 5.47 5.37
C GLN A 76 -9.63 6.38 6.37
N LYS A 77 -10.11 7.55 5.94
CA LYS A 77 -10.90 8.43 6.80
C LYS A 77 -12.19 7.76 7.27
N ALA A 78 -12.84 7.00 6.38
CA ALA A 78 -14.04 6.26 6.75
C ALA A 78 -13.74 5.20 7.81
N ILE A 79 -12.67 4.45 7.64
CA ILE A 79 -12.23 3.44 8.63
C ILE A 79 -11.92 4.10 9.97
N ASP A 80 -11.19 5.20 9.97
CA ASP A 80 -10.85 5.93 11.19
C ASP A 80 -12.11 6.42 11.91
N GLY A 81 -13.09 6.92 11.16
CA GLY A 81 -14.36 7.34 11.71
C GLY A 81 -15.16 6.18 12.29
N LEU A 82 -15.25 5.08 11.54
CA LEU A 82 -16.00 3.89 11.97
C LEU A 82 -15.42 3.31 13.26
N SER A 83 -14.11 3.34 13.44
CA SER A 83 -13.46 2.77 14.63
C SER A 83 -13.81 3.50 15.91
N LYS A 84 -14.37 4.72 15.81
CA LYS A 84 -14.79 5.54 16.96
C LYS A 84 -16.27 5.45 17.27
N LEU A 85 -17.03 4.73 16.45
CA LEU A 85 -18.48 4.59 16.60
C LEU A 85 -18.83 3.35 17.40
N ASP A 86 -20.01 3.35 18.02
CA ASP A 86 -20.53 2.17 18.67
C ASP A 86 -21.15 1.22 17.62
N GLU A 87 -21.51 0.01 18.08
CA GLU A 87 -22.03 -1.03 17.21
C GLU A 87 -23.31 -0.61 16.49
N SER A 88 -24.23 0.07 17.19
CA SER A 88 -25.52 0.47 16.61
C SER A 88 -25.35 1.47 15.48
N ASP A 89 -24.41 2.41 15.60
CA ASP A 89 -24.12 3.39 14.55
C ASP A 89 -23.47 2.72 13.35
N ILE A 90 -22.57 1.77 13.58
CA ILE A 90 -21.94 1.00 12.49
C ILE A 90 -22.97 0.21 11.72
N ILE A 91 -23.91 -0.45 12.40
CA ILE A 91 -24.98 -1.20 11.76
C ILE A 91 -25.86 -0.28 10.91
N MET A 92 -26.19 0.89 11.41
CA MET A 92 -26.96 1.88 10.65
C MET A 92 -26.24 2.29 9.37
N LEU A 93 -24.94 2.56 9.44
CA LEU A 93 -24.15 2.94 8.28
C LEU A 93 -24.02 1.79 7.29
N LEU A 94 -23.86 0.56 7.76
CA LEU A 94 -23.85 -0.62 6.89
C LEU A 94 -25.16 -0.76 6.13
N GLY A 95 -26.30 -0.43 6.77
CA GLY A 95 -27.58 -0.41 6.09
C GLY A 95 -27.63 0.59 4.94
N ILE A 96 -27.05 1.78 5.13
CA ILE A 96 -26.95 2.80 4.08
C ILE A 96 -26.07 2.30 2.93
N ILE A 97 -24.91 1.75 3.25
CA ILE A 97 -23.98 1.21 2.25
C ILE A 97 -24.68 0.12 1.41
N ASN A 98 -25.36 -0.80 2.08
CA ASN A 98 -26.06 -1.91 1.40
C ASN A 98 -27.15 -1.38 0.47
N ARG A 99 -27.87 -0.35 0.89
CA ARG A 99 -28.90 0.29 0.05
C ARG A 99 -28.30 0.90 -1.20
N ILE A 100 -27.16 1.60 -1.07
CA ILE A 100 -26.47 2.23 -2.20
C ILE A 100 -25.99 1.16 -3.17
N LEU A 101 -25.44 0.06 -2.66
CA LEU A 101 -24.90 -1.01 -3.51
C LEU A 101 -25.98 -1.74 -4.31
N LYS A 102 -27.23 -1.75 -3.84
CA LYS A 102 -28.35 -2.37 -4.56
C LYS A 102 -28.91 -1.50 -5.68
N GLU A 103 -28.61 -0.24 -5.65
CA GLU A 103 -29.05 0.71 -6.66
C GLU A 103 -28.01 0.84 -7.79
#